data_b791c56585b619dc036cf1de6e4c0023
#
_entry.id   b791c56585b619dc036cf1de6e4c0023
#
_cell.length_a   1.000
_cell.length_b   1.000
_cell.length_c   1.000
_cell.angle_alpha   90.00
_cell.angle_beta   90.00
_cell.angle_gamma   90.00
#
_symmetry.space_group_name_H-M   'P 1'
#
loop_
_entity.id
_entity.type
_entity.pdbx_description
1 polymer ?
#
loop_
_entity_poly.entity_id
_entity_poly.type
_entity_poly.pdbx_seq_one_letter_code
_entity_poly.pdbx_strand_id
1 'polypeptide(L)'
;IEGLKSVFTEDATAKFKGADYDFDLTGWPALETFYRKSFSADAFGMHNGHHPEINVAGDRATGIWYLQDFFVQLKHDITVMGSALYEDEYRRENGVWRIATTGYVRLWEEHHTRGDHVKLRVKPSFKD
;
A
#
# COMPACT_ATOMS: atom_id res chain seq x y z
N ILE A 1 -6.01 7.11 8.70
CA ILE A 1 -7.03 6.57 7.79
C ILE A 1 -7.86 7.68 7.14
N GLU A 2 -8.32 8.71 7.88
CA GLU A 2 -9.12 9.80 7.32
C GLU A 2 -8.43 10.53 6.16
N GLY A 3 -7.13 10.76 6.26
CA GLY A 3 -6.34 11.32 5.17
C GLY A 3 -6.30 10.43 3.92
N LEU A 4 -6.37 9.10 4.06
CA LEU A 4 -6.43 8.19 2.92
C LEU A 4 -7.72 8.35 2.11
N LYS A 5 -8.85 8.61 2.76
CA LYS A 5 -10.12 8.81 2.06
C LYS A 5 -10.02 9.92 1.01
N SER A 6 -9.26 10.97 1.29
CA SER A 6 -9.15 12.12 0.38
C SER A 6 -8.36 11.85 -0.90
N VAL A 7 -7.54 10.80 -0.92
CA VAL A 7 -6.73 10.45 -2.11
C VAL A 7 -7.42 9.45 -3.03
N PHE A 8 -8.52 8.84 -2.60
CA PHE A 8 -9.32 7.91 -3.40
C PHE A 8 -10.61 8.54 -3.91
N THR A 9 -11.12 8.05 -5.04
CA THR A 9 -12.51 8.28 -5.43
C THR A 9 -13.45 7.47 -4.54
N GLU A 10 -14.71 7.83 -4.47
CA GLU A 10 -15.67 7.12 -3.61
C GLU A 10 -15.93 5.68 -4.07
N ASP A 11 -15.92 5.47 -5.38
CA ASP A 11 -16.09 4.18 -6.05
C ASP A 11 -14.78 3.45 -6.35
N ALA A 12 -13.68 3.87 -5.73
CA ALA A 12 -12.36 3.31 -6.00
C ALA A 12 -12.31 1.79 -5.83
N THR A 13 -11.52 1.14 -6.68
CA THR A 13 -11.26 -0.29 -6.60
C THR A 13 -9.79 -0.58 -6.29
N ALA A 14 -9.51 -1.71 -5.62
CA ALA A 14 -8.15 -2.15 -5.37
C ALA A 14 -8.00 -3.65 -5.53
N LYS A 15 -6.89 -4.08 -6.16
CA LYS A 15 -6.53 -5.49 -6.32
C LYS A 15 -5.10 -5.72 -5.86
N PHE A 16 -4.93 -6.49 -4.79
CA PHE A 16 -3.61 -6.78 -4.22
C PHE A 16 -3.34 -8.26 -4.27
N LYS A 17 -2.35 -8.67 -5.07
CA LYS A 17 -2.01 -10.06 -5.29
C LYS A 17 -0.57 -10.38 -4.88
N GLY A 18 -0.43 -11.32 -3.96
CA GLY A 18 0.82 -11.93 -3.55
C GLY A 18 0.82 -13.44 -3.76
N ALA A 19 1.79 -14.14 -3.16
CA ALA A 19 1.91 -15.58 -3.29
C ALA A 19 0.71 -16.32 -2.63
N ASP A 20 0.31 -15.87 -1.44
CA ASP A 20 -0.69 -16.53 -0.60
C ASP A 20 -1.95 -15.70 -0.36
N TYR A 21 -2.12 -14.59 -1.06
CA TYR A 21 -3.29 -13.74 -0.94
C TYR A 21 -3.71 -13.10 -2.27
N ASP A 22 -5.00 -12.86 -2.38
CA ASP A 22 -5.62 -12.14 -3.49
C ASP A 22 -6.81 -11.34 -2.93
N PHE A 23 -6.66 -10.01 -2.89
CA PHE A 23 -7.70 -9.10 -2.42
C PHE A 23 -8.31 -8.36 -3.59
N ASP A 24 -9.63 -8.39 -3.68
CA ASP A 24 -10.43 -7.60 -4.63
C ASP A 24 -11.41 -6.74 -3.81
N LEU A 25 -11.19 -5.43 -3.81
CA LEU A 25 -11.90 -4.48 -2.96
C LEU A 25 -12.62 -3.47 -3.82
N THR A 26 -13.87 -3.17 -3.50
CA THR A 26 -14.70 -2.22 -4.23
C THR A 26 -15.33 -1.20 -3.29
N GLY A 27 -15.08 0.08 -3.59
CA GLY A 27 -15.58 1.23 -2.87
C GLY A 27 -14.81 1.52 -1.57
N TRP A 28 -14.90 2.78 -1.13
CA TRP A 28 -14.18 3.24 0.07
C TRP A 28 -14.45 2.40 1.33
N PRO A 29 -15.66 1.93 1.65
CA PRO A 29 -15.89 1.13 2.85
C PRO A 29 -15.07 -0.16 2.91
N ALA A 30 -14.89 -0.84 1.76
CA ALA A 30 -14.07 -2.04 1.68
C ALA A 30 -12.57 -1.71 1.85
N LEU A 31 -12.11 -0.65 1.17
CA LEU A 31 -10.73 -0.16 1.29
C LEU A 31 -10.43 0.28 2.73
N GLU A 32 -11.33 1.04 3.36
CA GLU A 32 -11.17 1.49 4.74
C GLU A 32 -11.01 0.30 5.70
N THR A 33 -11.86 -0.70 5.56
CA THR A 33 -11.81 -1.91 6.38
C THR A 33 -10.47 -2.63 6.21
N PHE A 34 -9.99 -2.75 4.98
CA PHE A 34 -8.71 -3.36 4.66
C PHE A 34 -7.54 -2.59 5.30
N TYR A 35 -7.48 -1.27 5.10
CA TYR A 35 -6.39 -0.45 5.64
C TYR A 35 -6.40 -0.39 7.17
N ARG A 36 -7.58 -0.35 7.81
CA ARG A 36 -7.67 -0.39 9.28
C ARG A 36 -7.14 -1.70 9.86
N LYS A 37 -7.31 -2.81 9.16
CA LYS A 37 -6.74 -4.11 9.57
C LYS A 37 -5.23 -4.18 9.32
N SER A 38 -4.75 -3.59 8.22
CA SER A 38 -3.34 -3.61 7.84
C SER A 38 -2.47 -2.71 8.72
N PHE A 39 -3.00 -1.57 9.19
CA PHE A 39 -2.29 -0.63 10.05
C PHE A 39 -2.58 -0.94 11.53
N SER A 40 -1.85 -1.89 12.10
CA SER A 40 -1.92 -2.25 13.51
C SER A 40 -0.70 -1.76 14.29
N ALA A 41 -0.82 -1.73 15.63
CA ALA A 41 0.30 -1.37 16.51
C ALA A 41 1.47 -2.37 16.45
N ASP A 42 1.19 -3.60 16.00
CA ASP A 42 2.17 -4.69 15.90
C ASP A 42 2.80 -4.80 14.50
N ALA A 43 2.50 -3.86 13.62
CA ALA A 43 2.99 -3.87 12.25
C ALA A 43 3.69 -2.55 11.90
N PHE A 44 4.86 -2.65 11.29
CA PHE A 44 5.65 -1.53 10.80
C PHE A 44 6.01 -1.77 9.35
N GLY A 45 5.62 -0.85 8.49
CA GLY A 45 5.88 -0.97 7.06
C GLY A 45 6.60 0.25 6.50
N MET A 46 7.39 0.02 5.47
CA MET A 46 7.97 1.05 4.64
C MET A 46 7.77 0.66 3.18
N HIS A 47 6.99 1.47 2.47
CA HIS A 47 6.73 1.29 1.05
C HIS A 47 7.45 2.39 0.28
N ASN A 48 8.48 2.02 -0.46
CA ASN A 48 9.22 2.92 -1.32
C ASN A 48 8.71 2.80 -2.75
N GLY A 49 7.89 3.77 -3.16
CA GLY A 49 7.53 3.94 -4.57
C GLY A 49 8.68 4.63 -5.30
N HIS A 50 9.29 3.94 -6.25
CA HIS A 50 10.33 4.49 -7.11
C HIS A 50 9.71 5.13 -8.35
N HIS A 51 10.55 5.78 -9.16
CA HIS A 51 10.18 6.56 -10.35
C HIS A 51 8.98 6.01 -11.12
N PRO A 52 7.84 6.71 -11.12
CA PRO A 52 6.65 6.22 -11.81
C PRO A 52 6.71 6.48 -13.30
N GLU A 53 5.97 5.68 -14.04
CA GLU A 53 5.60 5.95 -15.43
C GLU A 53 4.16 6.47 -15.43
N ILE A 54 3.96 7.75 -15.72
CA ILE A 54 2.64 8.39 -15.68
C ILE A 54 2.25 8.87 -17.08
N ASN A 55 1.06 8.48 -17.52
CA ASN A 55 0.44 8.96 -18.77
C ASN A 55 -0.85 9.71 -18.44
N VAL A 56 -0.94 10.96 -18.87
CA VAL A 56 -2.10 11.83 -18.63
C VAL A 56 -2.87 12.07 -19.93
N ALA A 57 -4.18 11.88 -19.88
CA ALA A 57 -5.11 12.14 -20.98
C ALA A 57 -6.35 12.89 -20.44
N GLY A 58 -6.34 14.22 -20.51
CA GLY A 58 -7.41 15.06 -19.99
C GLY A 58 -7.58 14.92 -18.47
N ASP A 59 -8.74 14.45 -18.03
CA ASP A 59 -9.07 14.23 -16.60
C ASP A 59 -8.84 12.79 -16.14
N ARG A 60 -8.12 12.00 -16.93
CA ARG A 60 -7.70 10.64 -16.59
C ARG A 60 -6.20 10.50 -16.71
N ALA A 61 -5.63 9.63 -15.88
CA ALA A 61 -4.24 9.24 -16.00
C ALA A 61 -4.06 7.78 -15.59
N THR A 62 -2.99 7.16 -16.09
CA THR A 62 -2.53 5.84 -15.63
C THR A 62 -1.14 5.98 -15.05
N GLY A 63 -0.78 5.12 -14.11
CA GLY A 63 0.54 5.10 -13.51
C GLY A 63 1.02 3.69 -13.23
N ILE A 64 2.31 3.47 -13.45
CA ILE A 64 3.03 2.28 -13.00
C ILE A 64 4.03 2.72 -11.96
N TRP A 65 4.02 2.08 -10.76
CA TRP A 65 4.97 2.37 -9.70
C TRP A 65 5.77 1.14 -9.35
N TYR A 66 7.07 1.32 -9.23
CA TYR A 66 8.00 0.27 -8.85
C TYR A 66 8.14 0.28 -7.32
N LEU A 67 7.56 -0.72 -6.66
CA LEU A 67 7.60 -0.84 -5.21
C LEU A 67 8.81 -1.66 -4.75
N GLN A 68 9.48 -1.16 -3.73
CA GLN A 68 10.30 -1.93 -2.81
C GLN A 68 9.74 -1.73 -1.40
N ASP A 69 9.51 -2.79 -0.67
CA ASP A 69 8.92 -2.69 0.66
C ASP A 69 9.57 -3.58 1.71
N PHE A 70 9.38 -3.15 2.93
CA PHE A 70 9.70 -3.88 4.16
C PHE A 70 8.46 -3.86 5.05
N PHE A 71 8.09 -5.00 5.59
CA PHE A 71 6.96 -5.11 6.49
C PHE A 71 7.31 -6.00 7.68
N VAL A 72 7.33 -5.41 8.88
CA VAL A 72 7.61 -6.10 10.13
C VAL A 72 6.29 -6.45 10.79
N GLN A 73 6.07 -7.72 11.09
CA GLN A 73 4.91 -8.22 11.84
C GLN A 73 5.39 -8.80 13.16
N LEU A 74 5.28 -8.03 14.24
CA LEU A 74 5.78 -8.43 15.56
C LEU A 74 5.02 -9.64 16.12
N LYS A 75 3.70 -9.69 15.90
CA LYS A 75 2.86 -10.81 16.35
C LYS A 75 3.29 -12.16 15.77
N HIS A 76 3.84 -12.16 14.56
CA HIS A 76 4.26 -13.37 13.85
C HIS A 76 5.78 -13.56 13.85
N ASP A 77 6.51 -12.63 14.49
CA ASP A 77 7.97 -12.62 14.55
C ASP A 77 8.66 -12.71 13.19
N ILE A 78 8.10 -12.03 12.20
CA ILE A 78 8.62 -12.02 10.82
C ILE A 78 8.89 -10.62 10.30
N THR A 79 9.83 -10.53 9.38
CA THR A 79 9.99 -9.42 8.43
C THR A 79 9.77 -9.94 7.03
N VAL A 80 8.87 -9.29 6.30
CA VAL A 80 8.66 -9.52 4.87
C VAL A 80 9.39 -8.42 4.10
N MET A 81 10.12 -8.80 3.08
CA MET A 81 10.78 -7.90 2.14
C MET A 81 10.34 -8.28 0.74
N GLY A 82 10.19 -7.30 -0.13
CA GLY A 82 9.81 -7.65 -1.48
C GLY A 82 9.74 -6.49 -2.46
N SER A 83 9.26 -6.83 -3.63
CA SER A 83 9.01 -5.90 -4.70
C SER A 83 7.68 -6.21 -5.40
N ALA A 84 7.04 -5.17 -5.90
CA ALA A 84 5.80 -5.28 -6.66
C ALA A 84 5.73 -4.20 -7.74
N LEU A 85 4.89 -4.41 -8.72
CA LEU A 85 4.46 -3.36 -9.64
C LEU A 85 3.05 -2.96 -9.27
N TYR A 86 2.86 -1.67 -8.98
CA TYR A 86 1.54 -1.07 -8.89
C TYR A 86 1.09 -0.61 -10.27
N GLU A 87 -0.16 -0.85 -10.56
CA GLU A 87 -0.87 -0.28 -11.70
C GLU A 87 -2.03 0.55 -11.17
N ASP A 88 -1.98 1.86 -11.42
CA ASP A 88 -2.96 2.80 -10.92
C ASP A 88 -3.70 3.48 -12.07
N GLU A 89 -4.99 3.76 -11.84
CA GLU A 89 -5.76 4.68 -12.65
C GLU A 89 -6.21 5.85 -11.78
N TYR A 90 -6.08 7.05 -12.34
CA TYR A 90 -6.43 8.29 -11.66
C TYR A 90 -7.54 9.02 -12.40
N ARG A 91 -8.39 9.70 -11.64
CA ARG A 91 -9.38 10.66 -12.15
C ARG A 91 -9.19 12.02 -11.51
N ARG A 92 -9.35 13.07 -12.32
CA ARG A 92 -9.40 14.44 -11.81
C ARG A 92 -10.86 14.83 -11.63
N GLU A 93 -11.27 15.00 -10.37
CA GLU A 93 -12.62 15.38 -9.96
C GLU A 93 -12.56 16.73 -9.26
N ASN A 94 -13.31 17.72 -9.77
CA ASN A 94 -13.31 19.09 -9.24
C ASN A 94 -11.88 19.70 -9.11
N GLY A 95 -11.02 19.43 -10.10
CA GLY A 95 -9.65 19.92 -10.13
C GLY A 95 -8.65 19.12 -9.28
N VAL A 96 -9.07 18.08 -8.57
CA VAL A 96 -8.23 17.25 -7.69
C VAL A 96 -8.05 15.85 -8.29
N TRP A 97 -6.80 15.42 -8.42
CA TRP A 97 -6.49 14.05 -8.82
C TRP A 97 -6.73 13.08 -7.66
N ARG A 98 -7.41 11.97 -7.97
CA ARG A 98 -7.66 10.87 -7.03
C ARG A 98 -7.42 9.53 -7.70
N ILE A 99 -7.08 8.55 -6.88
CA ILE A 99 -6.92 7.16 -7.30
C ILE A 99 -8.33 6.57 -7.51
N ALA A 100 -8.61 6.14 -8.73
CA ALA A 100 -9.86 5.45 -9.08
C ALA A 100 -9.68 3.93 -9.04
N THR A 101 -8.53 3.46 -9.47
CA THR A 101 -8.14 2.05 -9.36
C THR A 101 -6.69 1.98 -8.89
N THR A 102 -6.39 1.09 -7.98
CA THR A 102 -5.02 0.78 -7.59
C THR A 102 -4.86 -0.73 -7.45
N GLY A 103 -3.66 -1.20 -7.63
CA GLY A 103 -3.39 -2.61 -7.41
C GLY A 103 -1.94 -2.94 -7.64
N TYR A 104 -1.54 -4.09 -7.11
CA TYR A 104 -0.22 -4.60 -7.39
C TYR A 104 -0.23 -6.12 -7.60
N VAL A 105 0.78 -6.56 -8.32
CA VAL A 105 1.22 -7.95 -8.36
C VAL A 105 2.62 -8.02 -7.77
N ARG A 106 2.80 -8.88 -6.78
CA ARG A 106 4.13 -9.17 -6.22
C ARG A 106 5.03 -9.78 -7.29
N LEU A 107 6.23 -9.25 -7.43
CA LEU A 107 7.29 -9.82 -8.27
C LEU A 107 8.06 -10.90 -7.51
N TRP A 108 8.37 -10.62 -6.25
CA TRP A 108 8.99 -11.55 -5.31
C TRP A 108 8.76 -11.05 -3.88
N GLU A 109 8.86 -11.97 -2.93
CA GLU A 109 8.90 -11.66 -1.49
C GLU A 109 9.73 -12.68 -0.73
N GLU A 110 10.37 -12.24 0.34
CA GLU A 110 11.11 -13.05 1.28
C GLU A 110 10.56 -12.86 2.68
N HIS A 111 10.40 -13.97 3.41
CA HIS A 111 9.96 -13.98 4.79
C HIS A 111 11.12 -14.37 5.70
N HIS A 112 11.50 -13.47 6.60
CA HIS A 112 12.59 -13.66 7.53
C HIS A 112 12.04 -13.80 8.95
N THR A 113 12.30 -14.95 9.59
CA THR A 113 12.06 -15.10 11.03
C THR A 113 13.00 -14.19 11.79
N ARG A 114 12.49 -13.39 12.73
CA ARG A 114 13.27 -12.38 13.43
C ARG A 114 14.08 -12.96 14.58
N GLY A 115 13.42 -13.68 15.50
CA GLY A 115 14.04 -14.25 16.69
C GLY A 115 14.48 -13.19 17.72
N ASP A 116 14.90 -13.64 18.89
CA ASP A 116 15.25 -12.77 20.03
C ASP A 116 16.48 -11.88 19.81
N HIS A 117 17.31 -12.20 18.84
CA HIS A 117 18.50 -11.42 18.51
C HIS A 117 18.18 -10.15 17.70
N VAL A 118 17.01 -10.07 17.08
CA VAL A 118 16.60 -8.91 16.29
C VAL A 118 15.84 -7.92 17.18
N LYS A 119 16.44 -6.76 17.42
CA LYS A 119 15.86 -5.70 18.23
C LYS A 119 15.30 -4.59 17.37
N LEU A 120 13.98 -4.45 17.34
CA LEU A 120 13.31 -3.31 16.72
C LEU A 120 13.31 -2.13 17.71
N ARG A 121 13.79 -0.98 17.24
CA ARG A 121 13.67 0.29 17.96
C ARG A 121 12.87 1.23 17.09
N VAL A 122 11.69 1.60 17.55
CA VAL A 122 10.82 2.55 16.87
C VAL A 122 11.00 3.91 17.54
N LYS A 123 11.26 4.95 16.74
CA LYS A 123 11.31 6.31 17.24
C LYS A 123 9.90 6.73 17.70
N PRO A 124 9.74 7.37 18.87
CA PRO A 124 8.48 7.99 19.24
C PRO A 124 8.02 9.00 18.19
N SER A 125 6.74 9.33 18.23
CA SER A 125 6.12 10.27 17.28
C SER A 125 6.93 11.55 17.11
N PHE A 126 6.97 12.10 15.91
CA PHE A 126 7.59 13.42 15.64
C PHE A 126 6.85 14.59 16.29
N LYS A 127 5.76 14.33 17.00
CA LYS A 127 4.94 15.35 17.67
C LYS A 127 5.23 15.49 19.16
N ASP A 128 6.20 14.73 19.69
CA ASP A 128 6.64 14.80 21.09
C ASP A 128 7.89 15.67 21.20
#